data_a8caa778068e811d816b1ec97fda6bf0
#
_entry.id   a8caa778068e811d816b1ec97fda6bf0
#
_cell.length_a   1.000
_cell.length_b   1.000
_cell.length_c   1.000
_cell.angle_alpha   90.00
_cell.angle_beta   90.00
_cell.angle_gamma   90.00
#
_symmetry.space_group_name_H-M   'P 1'
#
loop_
_entity.id
_entity.type
_entity.pdbx_description
1 polymer ?
#
loop_
_entity_poly.entity_id
_entity_poly.type
_entity_poly.pdbx_seq_one_letter_code
_entity_poly.pdbx_strand_id
1 'polypeptide(L)'
;ISLGLVGSEMCIRDRTIKLQIWDTAGQERFKTITSSYYKGAHGIIVTYDITDRESFSAIENWMNEVEKHASDNISRILVGNKSDMTDARQVSTDEGKELAEHYNVRFLETSAKDCKNVEEAFIMMTREIKSRVAISQPKKPVPGGGSGTTTTLKPSVGGRKIEEKKKGCC
;
A
#
# COMPACT_ATOMS: atom_id res chain seq x y z
N ILE A 1 -2.51 -19.46 -7.66
CA ILE A 1 -2.22 -18.20 -6.96
C ILE A 1 -2.77 -17.10 -7.84
N SER A 2 -3.95 -16.56 -7.48
CA SER A 2 -4.53 -15.41 -8.17
C SER A 2 -3.87 -14.16 -7.58
N LEU A 3 -2.87 -13.61 -8.26
CA LEU A 3 -2.35 -12.29 -7.98
C LEU A 3 -3.32 -11.29 -8.61
N GLY A 4 -4.25 -10.78 -7.80
CA GLY A 4 -5.21 -9.77 -8.23
C GLY A 4 -4.52 -8.42 -8.38
N LEU A 5 -4.43 -7.93 -9.61
CA LEU A 5 -4.13 -6.51 -9.87
C LEU A 5 -5.44 -5.74 -9.81
N VAL A 6 -5.63 -4.90 -8.81
CA VAL A 6 -6.76 -3.98 -8.72
C VAL A 6 -6.27 -2.57 -9.05
N GLY A 7 -6.84 -1.98 -10.10
CA GLY A 7 -6.65 -0.56 -10.42
C GLY A 7 -7.73 0.26 -9.74
N SER A 8 -7.37 1.23 -8.93
CA SER A 8 -8.29 2.20 -8.33
C SER A 8 -7.84 3.62 -8.65
N GLU A 9 -8.79 4.50 -8.91
CA GLU A 9 -8.52 5.92 -9.09
C GLU A 9 -9.03 6.69 -7.87
N MET A 10 -8.18 7.54 -7.33
CA MET A 10 -8.47 8.31 -6.12
C MET A 10 -8.18 9.79 -6.35
N CYS A 11 -9.13 10.65 -5.99
CA CYS A 11 -8.96 12.09 -6.06
C CYS A 11 -8.38 12.63 -4.75
N ILE A 12 -7.17 13.21 -4.80
CA ILE A 12 -6.54 13.87 -3.65
C ILE A 12 -6.15 15.29 -4.04
N ARG A 13 -6.83 16.29 -3.47
CA ARG A 13 -6.59 17.72 -3.71
C ARG A 13 -6.48 18.02 -5.21
N ASP A 14 -7.58 17.91 -5.92
CA ASP A 14 -7.73 18.23 -7.36
C ASP A 14 -6.84 17.44 -8.33
N ARG A 15 -6.25 16.34 -7.88
CA ARG A 15 -5.48 15.42 -8.72
C ARG A 15 -6.01 14.01 -8.61
N THR A 16 -6.26 13.40 -9.76
CA THR A 16 -6.57 11.98 -9.86
C THR A 16 -5.27 11.18 -9.78
N ILE A 17 -5.20 10.26 -8.83
CA ILE A 17 -4.08 9.35 -8.64
C ILE A 17 -4.56 7.95 -8.97
N LYS A 18 -3.86 7.28 -9.88
CA LYS A 18 -4.11 5.89 -10.22
C LYS A 18 -3.27 4.99 -9.34
N LEU A 19 -3.94 4.14 -8.57
CA LEU A 19 -3.32 3.13 -7.71
C LEU A 19 -3.24 1.80 -8.44
N GLN A 20 -2.10 1.14 -8.34
CA GLN A 20 -1.94 -0.27 -8.67
C GLN A 20 -1.73 -1.01 -7.35
N ILE A 21 -2.70 -1.83 -6.97
CA ILE A 21 -2.68 -2.57 -5.72
C ILE A 21 -2.38 -4.03 -6.05
N TRP A 22 -1.34 -4.57 -5.41
CA TRP A 22 -0.93 -5.96 -5.54
C TRP A 22 -1.22 -6.70 -4.25
N ASP A 23 -2.07 -7.71 -4.32
CA ASP A 23 -2.28 -8.62 -3.22
C ASP A 23 -1.15 -9.66 -3.18
N THR A 24 -0.66 -9.94 -1.98
CA THR A 24 0.44 -10.89 -1.78
C THR A 24 -0.03 -12.08 -0.97
N ALA A 25 0.49 -13.27 -1.28
CA ALA A 25 0.23 -14.44 -0.48
C ALA A 25 0.86 -14.28 0.91
N GLY A 26 0.05 -14.37 1.98
CA GLY A 26 0.51 -14.27 3.37
C GLY A 26 1.29 -15.49 3.88
N GLN A 27 1.54 -16.50 3.04
CA GLN A 27 2.26 -17.71 3.45
C GLN A 27 3.76 -17.57 3.20
N GLU A 28 4.56 -17.89 4.20
CA GLU A 28 6.03 -17.79 4.17
C GLU A 28 6.70 -18.56 3.04
N ARG A 29 6.08 -19.65 2.54
CA ARG A 29 6.59 -20.42 1.39
C ARG A 29 6.62 -19.64 0.07
N PHE A 30 5.95 -18.52 -0.02
CA PHE A 30 5.92 -17.65 -1.21
C PHE A 30 6.81 -16.41 -1.09
N LYS A 31 7.65 -16.30 -0.05
CA LYS A 31 8.55 -15.16 0.21
C LYS A 31 9.41 -14.78 -1.01
N THR A 32 9.92 -15.73 -1.75
CA THR A 32 10.77 -15.48 -2.93
C THR A 32 10.02 -14.74 -4.03
N ILE A 33 8.73 -15.01 -4.20
CA ILE A 33 7.88 -14.33 -5.18
C ILE A 33 7.53 -12.92 -4.67
N THR A 34 7.20 -12.82 -3.39
CA THR A 34 6.79 -11.57 -2.75
C THR A 34 7.94 -10.54 -2.72
N SER A 35 9.18 -10.97 -2.52
CA SER A 35 10.34 -10.07 -2.48
C SER A 35 10.57 -9.29 -3.79
N SER A 36 10.17 -9.85 -4.94
CA SER A 36 10.28 -9.16 -6.22
C SER A 36 9.32 -7.96 -6.35
N TYR A 37 8.18 -7.99 -5.66
CA TYR A 37 7.21 -6.89 -5.65
C TYR A 37 7.65 -5.73 -4.77
N TYR A 38 8.42 -6.00 -3.69
CA TYR A 38 8.90 -4.95 -2.80
C TYR A 38 9.82 -3.96 -3.52
N LYS A 39 10.65 -4.40 -4.48
CA LYS A 39 11.61 -3.56 -5.19
C LYS A 39 10.98 -2.44 -6.03
N GLY A 40 9.73 -2.63 -6.48
CA GLY A 40 9.01 -1.64 -7.31
C GLY A 40 7.89 -0.92 -6.57
N ALA A 41 7.64 -1.26 -5.31
CA ALA A 41 6.56 -0.69 -4.54
C ALA A 41 6.90 0.73 -4.05
N HIS A 42 5.91 1.63 -4.10
CA HIS A 42 6.00 2.96 -3.51
C HIS A 42 5.50 2.97 -2.06
N GLY A 43 4.64 2.01 -1.72
CA GLY A 43 4.12 1.82 -0.39
C GLY A 43 3.74 0.36 -0.12
N ILE A 44 3.79 -0.04 1.13
CA ILE A 44 3.43 -1.37 1.60
C ILE A 44 2.48 -1.23 2.78
N ILE A 45 1.35 -1.93 2.72
CA ILE A 45 0.42 -2.07 3.84
C ILE A 45 0.67 -3.45 4.43
N VAL A 46 1.09 -3.49 5.68
CA VAL A 46 1.26 -4.73 6.45
C VAL A 46 0.02 -4.91 7.31
N THR A 47 -0.67 -6.04 7.14
CA THR A 47 -1.98 -6.26 7.76
C THR A 47 -1.95 -7.48 8.66
N TYR A 48 -2.54 -7.37 9.87
CA TYR A 48 -2.81 -8.47 10.77
C TYR A 48 -4.30 -8.54 11.12
N ASP A 49 -4.73 -9.65 11.66
CA ASP A 49 -6.07 -9.89 12.16
C ASP A 49 -6.09 -9.64 13.68
N ILE A 50 -6.93 -8.71 14.16
CA ILE A 50 -7.03 -8.42 15.59
C ILE A 50 -7.53 -9.60 16.42
N THR A 51 -8.13 -10.61 15.78
CA THR A 51 -8.63 -11.85 16.42
C THR A 51 -7.62 -12.99 16.37
N ASP A 52 -6.43 -12.76 15.80
CA ASP A 52 -5.40 -13.77 15.63
C ASP A 52 -4.04 -13.25 16.10
N ARG A 53 -3.63 -13.71 17.27
CA ARG A 53 -2.35 -13.35 17.91
C ARG A 53 -1.14 -13.82 17.07
N GLU A 54 -1.25 -14.92 16.34
CA GLU A 54 -0.16 -15.41 15.51
C GLU A 54 0.11 -14.48 14.34
N SER A 55 -0.96 -13.97 13.71
CA SER A 55 -0.84 -12.99 12.63
C SER A 55 -0.17 -11.70 13.10
N PHE A 56 -0.44 -11.25 14.33
CA PHE A 56 0.22 -10.09 14.94
C PHE A 56 1.70 -10.37 15.22
N SER A 57 2.02 -11.51 15.79
CA SER A 57 3.42 -11.90 16.06
C SER A 57 4.24 -12.04 14.78
N ALA A 58 3.62 -12.38 13.65
CA ALA A 58 4.28 -12.48 12.35
C ALA A 58 4.66 -11.11 11.76
N ILE A 59 4.11 -9.99 12.26
CA ILE A 59 4.39 -8.64 11.72
C ILE A 59 5.86 -8.30 11.77
N GLU A 60 6.57 -8.67 12.84
CA GLU A 60 8.01 -8.44 12.96
C GLU A 60 8.79 -9.09 11.80
N ASN A 61 8.44 -10.32 11.46
CA ASN A 61 9.05 -11.03 10.33
C ASN A 61 8.77 -10.32 9.00
N TRP A 62 7.53 -9.84 8.79
CA TRP A 62 7.16 -9.12 7.57
C TRP A 62 7.86 -7.77 7.48
N MET A 63 7.97 -7.03 8.57
CA MET A 63 8.70 -5.76 8.60
C MET A 63 10.19 -5.96 8.26
N ASN A 64 10.82 -6.99 8.82
CA ASN A 64 12.20 -7.35 8.50
C ASN A 64 12.38 -7.76 7.02
N GLU A 65 11.41 -8.47 6.44
CA GLU A 65 11.45 -8.81 5.00
C GLU A 65 11.31 -7.57 4.12
N VAL A 66 10.44 -6.66 4.50
CA VAL A 66 10.30 -5.37 3.79
C VAL A 66 11.59 -4.56 3.85
N GLU A 67 12.24 -4.48 5.01
CA GLU A 67 13.51 -3.75 5.18
C GLU A 67 14.66 -4.33 4.35
N LYS A 68 14.70 -5.65 4.19
CA LYS A 68 15.73 -6.32 3.39
C LYS A 68 15.56 -6.14 1.88
N HIS A 69 14.32 -6.01 1.41
CA HIS A 69 14.02 -6.13 -0.02
C HIS A 69 13.42 -4.88 -0.67
N ALA A 70 12.86 -3.98 0.13
CA ALA A 70 12.29 -2.73 -0.35
C ALA A 70 13.37 -1.62 -0.44
N SER A 71 13.02 -0.53 -1.11
CA SER A 71 13.86 0.67 -1.13
C SER A 71 13.76 1.42 0.20
N ASP A 72 14.83 2.13 0.60
CA ASP A 72 14.90 2.89 1.86
C ASP A 72 13.80 3.94 2.02
N ASN A 73 13.21 4.39 0.93
CA ASN A 73 12.19 5.43 0.90
C ASN A 73 10.76 4.90 0.70
N ILE A 74 10.50 3.63 1.03
CA ILE A 74 9.15 3.08 0.90
C ILE A 74 8.24 3.58 2.03
N SER A 75 7.00 3.95 1.67
CA SER A 75 5.98 4.26 2.67
C SER A 75 5.40 2.97 3.26
N ARG A 76 5.27 2.90 4.59
CA ARG A 76 4.75 1.72 5.29
C ARG A 76 3.61 2.11 6.21
N ILE A 77 2.57 1.28 6.24
CA ILE A 77 1.42 1.42 7.18
C ILE A 77 1.15 0.06 7.80
N LEU A 78 0.88 0.04 9.10
CA LEU A 78 0.40 -1.12 9.83
C LEU A 78 -1.13 -1.05 9.95
N VAL A 79 -1.81 -2.14 9.64
CA VAL A 79 -3.27 -2.23 9.67
C VAL A 79 -3.71 -3.41 10.52
N GLY A 80 -4.52 -3.16 11.56
CA GLY A 80 -5.26 -4.19 12.30
C GLY A 80 -6.64 -4.39 11.66
N ASN A 81 -6.85 -5.50 10.96
CA ASN A 81 -8.12 -5.78 10.29
C ASN A 81 -9.08 -6.59 11.17
N LYS A 82 -10.34 -6.66 10.77
CA LYS A 82 -11.49 -7.28 11.47
C LYS A 82 -11.89 -6.53 12.75
N SER A 83 -11.78 -5.19 12.76
CA SER A 83 -12.13 -4.36 13.92
C SER A 83 -13.61 -4.43 14.33
N ASP A 84 -14.46 -5.05 13.50
CA ASP A 84 -15.85 -5.41 13.78
C ASP A 84 -15.98 -6.58 14.79
N MET A 85 -14.96 -7.42 14.91
CA MET A 85 -14.98 -8.61 15.76
C MET A 85 -14.42 -8.31 17.17
N THR A 86 -15.04 -7.37 17.87
CA THR A 86 -14.60 -6.93 19.21
C THR A 86 -14.60 -8.03 20.26
N ASP A 87 -15.59 -8.93 20.19
CA ASP A 87 -15.76 -10.02 21.17
C ASP A 87 -14.68 -11.13 21.02
N ALA A 88 -14.14 -11.27 19.82
CA ALA A 88 -13.08 -12.23 19.53
C ALA A 88 -11.68 -11.61 19.52
N ARG A 89 -11.55 -10.33 19.90
CA ARG A 89 -10.27 -9.60 19.90
C ARG A 89 -9.23 -10.28 20.79
N GLN A 90 -8.05 -10.55 20.24
CA GLN A 90 -6.88 -11.07 20.94
C GLN A 90 -5.73 -10.04 21.00
N VAL A 91 -5.75 -9.05 20.12
CA VAL A 91 -4.76 -7.98 20.06
C VAL A 91 -5.45 -6.66 20.35
N SER A 92 -4.99 -5.96 21.38
CA SER A 92 -5.53 -4.64 21.74
C SER A 92 -5.11 -3.57 20.73
N THR A 93 -5.88 -2.51 20.65
CA THR A 93 -5.55 -1.34 19.83
C THR A 93 -4.23 -0.70 20.26
N ASP A 94 -3.93 -0.72 21.55
CA ASP A 94 -2.72 -0.10 22.10
C ASP A 94 -1.48 -0.91 21.74
N GLU A 95 -1.52 -2.25 21.79
CA GLU A 95 -0.43 -3.09 21.27
C GLU A 95 -0.14 -2.80 19.78
N GLY A 96 -1.18 -2.62 18.95
CA GLY A 96 -1.03 -2.25 17.55
C GLY A 96 -0.36 -0.88 17.37
N LYS A 97 -0.71 0.11 18.21
CA LYS A 97 -0.08 1.44 18.19
C LYS A 97 1.37 1.38 18.63
N GLU A 98 1.67 0.70 19.73
CA GLU A 98 3.03 0.53 20.25
C GLU A 98 3.96 -0.10 19.21
N LEU A 99 3.46 -1.15 18.52
CA LEU A 99 4.21 -1.80 17.45
C LEU A 99 4.45 -0.85 16.28
N ALA A 100 3.45 -0.06 15.89
CA ALA A 100 3.58 0.92 14.83
C ALA A 100 4.56 2.05 15.18
N GLU A 101 4.55 2.52 16.44
CA GLU A 101 5.51 3.49 16.96
C GLU A 101 6.93 2.93 16.95
N HIS A 102 7.11 1.67 17.35
CA HIS A 102 8.42 0.98 17.30
C HIS A 102 9.02 0.99 15.90
N TYR A 103 8.21 0.73 14.87
CA TYR A 103 8.65 0.76 13.46
C TYR A 103 8.56 2.15 12.81
N ASN A 104 8.14 3.17 13.55
CA ASN A 104 7.89 4.53 13.05
C ASN A 104 7.00 4.54 11.79
N VAL A 105 5.90 3.79 11.85
CA VAL A 105 4.89 3.70 10.78
C VAL A 105 3.53 4.17 11.29
N ARG A 106 2.63 4.53 10.37
CA ARG A 106 1.26 4.87 10.74
C ARG A 106 0.46 3.60 11.02
N PHE A 107 -0.51 3.74 11.94
CA PHE A 107 -1.41 2.68 12.36
C PHE A 107 -2.87 3.04 12.12
N LEU A 108 -3.65 2.04 11.71
CA LEU A 108 -5.09 2.16 11.56
C LEU A 108 -5.76 0.79 11.78
N GLU A 109 -6.89 0.77 12.46
CA GLU A 109 -7.76 -0.42 12.48
C GLU A 109 -8.84 -0.31 11.40
N THR A 110 -9.07 -1.40 10.71
CA THR A 110 -10.04 -1.50 9.61
C THR A 110 -11.01 -2.68 9.82
N SER A 111 -12.16 -2.60 9.18
CA SER A 111 -13.02 -3.76 8.95
C SER A 111 -13.32 -3.85 7.46
N ALA A 112 -12.79 -4.86 6.81
CA ALA A 112 -13.13 -5.12 5.40
C ALA A 112 -14.59 -5.53 5.24
N LYS A 113 -15.18 -6.19 6.24
CA LYS A 113 -16.58 -6.60 6.27
C LYS A 113 -17.53 -5.41 6.30
N ASP A 114 -17.25 -4.43 7.16
CA ASP A 114 -18.12 -3.26 7.37
C ASP A 114 -17.66 -2.05 6.54
N CYS A 115 -16.62 -2.21 5.70
CA CYS A 115 -15.97 -1.14 4.94
C CYS A 115 -15.42 0.01 5.81
N LYS A 116 -15.23 -0.24 7.12
CA LYS A 116 -14.76 0.78 8.07
C LYS A 116 -13.27 1.04 7.87
N ASN A 117 -12.90 2.30 7.65
CA ASN A 117 -11.52 2.78 7.51
C ASN A 117 -10.72 2.15 6.35
N VAL A 118 -11.31 1.34 5.47
CA VAL A 118 -10.61 0.71 4.35
C VAL A 118 -10.14 1.79 3.37
N GLU A 119 -11.04 2.67 2.94
CA GLU A 119 -10.69 3.78 2.06
C GLU A 119 -9.65 4.71 2.70
N GLU A 120 -9.79 5.01 4.00
CA GLU A 120 -8.84 5.88 4.72
C GLU A 120 -7.42 5.29 4.75
N ALA A 121 -7.26 3.97 4.87
CA ALA A 121 -5.95 3.32 4.79
C ALA A 121 -5.26 3.59 3.45
N PHE A 122 -5.98 3.48 2.34
CA PHE A 122 -5.44 3.76 1.01
C PHE A 122 -5.20 5.27 0.78
N ILE A 123 -6.08 6.14 1.28
CA ILE A 123 -5.89 7.59 1.25
C ILE A 123 -4.63 7.98 2.03
N MET A 124 -4.47 7.43 3.23
CA MET A 124 -3.31 7.68 4.10
C MET A 124 -2.01 7.26 3.39
N MET A 125 -1.97 6.05 2.84
CA MET A 125 -0.84 5.55 2.06
C MET A 125 -0.52 6.47 0.88
N THR A 126 -1.52 6.85 0.11
CA THR A 126 -1.36 7.69 -1.07
C THR A 126 -0.85 9.09 -0.72
N ARG A 127 -1.33 9.68 0.38
CA ARG A 127 -0.85 10.97 0.90
C ARG A 127 0.62 10.88 1.31
N GLU A 128 1.01 9.80 1.95
CA GLU A 128 2.38 9.60 2.40
C GLU A 128 3.34 9.42 1.21
N ILE A 129 2.99 8.58 0.25
CA ILE A 129 3.75 8.42 -1.00
C ILE A 129 3.89 9.77 -1.71
N LYS A 130 2.79 10.51 -1.86
CA LYS A 130 2.80 11.83 -2.52
C LYS A 130 3.72 12.82 -1.82
N SER A 131 3.71 12.87 -0.49
CA SER A 131 4.58 13.77 0.27
C SER A 131 6.06 13.45 0.05
N ARG A 132 6.43 12.18 0.04
CA ARG A 132 7.81 11.72 -0.21
C ARG A 132 8.27 12.00 -1.65
N VAL A 133 7.45 11.71 -2.63
CA VAL A 133 7.76 11.99 -4.05
C VAL A 133 7.89 13.49 -4.30
N ALA A 134 7.08 14.33 -3.65
CA ALA A 134 7.18 15.78 -3.78
C ALA A 134 8.48 16.35 -3.20
N ILE A 135 9.02 15.73 -2.14
CA ILE A 135 10.30 16.12 -1.52
C ILE A 135 11.48 15.71 -2.42
N SER A 136 11.35 14.60 -3.14
CA SER A 136 12.41 14.05 -4.00
C SER A 136 12.58 14.77 -5.34
N GLN A 137 11.61 15.62 -5.74
CA GLN A 137 11.71 16.42 -6.96
C GLN A 137 12.27 17.81 -6.65
N PRO A 138 13.44 18.19 -7.19
CA PRO A 138 13.91 19.58 -7.09
C PRO A 138 12.88 20.49 -7.80
N LYS A 139 12.41 21.52 -7.09
CA LYS A 139 11.49 22.53 -7.65
C LYS A 139 12.15 23.18 -8.86
N LYS A 140 11.73 22.80 -10.08
CA LYS A 140 12.00 23.61 -11.25
C LYS A 140 11.20 24.92 -11.12
N PRO A 141 11.81 26.08 -11.32
CA PRO A 141 11.07 27.35 -11.35
C PRO A 141 10.09 27.29 -12.53
N VAL A 142 8.81 27.56 -12.25
CA VAL A 142 7.74 27.60 -13.25
C VAL A 142 7.71 28.96 -13.88
N PRO A 143 7.91 29.09 -15.21
CA PRO A 143 7.36 30.21 -15.96
C PRO A 143 5.88 29.89 -16.24
N GLY A 144 5.00 30.86 -15.98
CA GLY A 144 3.56 30.69 -15.93
C GLY A 144 2.88 30.03 -17.12
N GLY A 145 1.71 29.46 -16.85
CA GLY A 145 0.68 29.14 -17.84
C GLY A 145 0.29 27.68 -17.89
N GLY A 146 -0.94 27.42 -17.47
CA GLY A 146 -1.90 26.38 -17.68
C GLY A 146 -1.53 25.07 -18.40
N SER A 147 -1.94 24.01 -17.82
CA SER A 147 -2.57 22.81 -18.39
C SER A 147 -2.32 21.59 -17.49
N GLY A 148 -3.34 20.82 -17.22
CA GLY A 148 -3.31 19.68 -16.31
C GLY A 148 -2.29 18.62 -16.73
N THR A 149 -1.32 18.38 -15.86
CA THR A 149 -0.31 17.35 -16.08
C THR A 149 -0.65 16.12 -15.25
N THR A 150 -1.06 15.06 -15.91
CA THR A 150 -1.21 13.72 -15.32
C THR A 150 0.19 13.14 -15.11
N THR A 151 0.62 13.03 -13.87
CA THR A 151 1.90 12.38 -13.53
C THR A 151 1.66 10.88 -13.33
N THR A 152 2.02 10.08 -14.31
CA THR A 152 1.98 8.61 -14.23
C THR A 152 3.32 8.13 -13.67
N LEU A 153 3.32 7.59 -12.46
CA LEU A 153 4.47 6.89 -11.90
C LEU A 153 4.54 5.49 -12.55
N LYS A 154 5.57 5.24 -13.35
CA LYS A 154 5.78 3.93 -13.98
C LYS A 154 6.61 3.04 -13.05
N PRO A 155 6.16 1.82 -12.74
CA PRO A 155 7.04 0.82 -12.14
C PRO A 155 8.07 0.34 -13.17
N SER A 156 9.33 0.35 -12.80
CA SER A 156 10.41 -0.23 -13.63
C SER A 156 10.50 -1.73 -13.36
N VAL A 157 9.54 -2.49 -13.88
CA VAL A 157 9.65 -3.94 -13.95
C VAL A 157 9.32 -4.33 -15.38
N GLY A 158 10.26 -5.00 -16.06
CA GLY A 158 10.13 -5.43 -17.45
C GLY A 158 8.98 -6.43 -17.65
N GLY A 159 7.82 -5.91 -17.96
CA GLY A 159 6.65 -6.66 -18.39
C GLY A 159 6.34 -6.33 -19.84
N ARG A 160 6.21 -7.36 -20.69
CA ARG A 160 5.87 -7.26 -22.11
C ARG A 160 4.60 -6.41 -22.32
N LYS A 161 4.66 -5.46 -23.24
CA LYS A 161 3.49 -4.74 -23.75
C LYS A 161 2.51 -5.74 -24.37
N ILE A 162 1.29 -5.78 -23.84
CA ILE A 162 0.14 -6.38 -24.51
C ILE A 162 -0.54 -5.24 -25.28
N GLU A 163 -0.50 -5.30 -26.60
CA GLU A 163 -1.27 -4.41 -27.47
C GLU A 163 -2.74 -4.82 -27.45
N GLU A 164 -3.59 -4.00 -26.86
CA GLU A 164 -5.04 -4.14 -27.01
C GLU A 164 -5.47 -3.68 -28.41
N LYS A 165 -5.90 -4.63 -29.24
CA LYS A 165 -6.65 -4.35 -30.47
C LYS A 165 -8.05 -3.84 -30.10
N LYS A 166 -8.30 -2.57 -30.39
CA LYS A 166 -9.66 -2.01 -30.41
C LYS A 166 -10.48 -2.74 -31.47
N LYS A 167 -11.46 -3.54 -31.05
CA LYS A 167 -12.57 -3.97 -31.90
C LYS A 167 -13.66 -2.90 -31.83
N GLY A 168 -13.90 -2.26 -32.96
CA GLY A 168 -15.05 -1.38 -33.12
C GLY A 168 -16.34 -2.16 -33.04
N CYS A 169 -17.31 -1.59 -32.33
CA CYS A 169 -18.71 -2.00 -32.42
C CYS A 169 -19.34 -1.36 -33.65
N CYS A 170 -19.91 -2.21 -34.50
CA CYS A 170 -21.10 -1.87 -35.28
C CYS A 170 -22.34 -2.15 -34.42
#